data_37b2bfac52c54f2648d3ffeee44e96c7
#
_entry.id   37b2bfac52c54f2648d3ffeee44e96c7
#
_cell.length_a   1.000
_cell.length_b   1.000
_cell.length_c   1.000
_cell.angle_alpha   90.00
_cell.angle_beta   90.00
_cell.angle_gamma   90.00
#
_symmetry.space_group_name_H-M   'P 1'
#
loop_
_entity.id
_entity.type
_entity.pdbx_description
1 polymer ?
#
loop_
_entity_poly.entity_id
_entity_poly.type
_entity_poly.pdbx_seq_one_letter_code
_entity_poly.pdbx_strand_id
1 'polypeptide(L)'
;MDKNTTIGIIFIVLIFVGWSMFFQPNNNNTSTNSNTEQSLNHNQEKNNLESNTGTRIKHGSLISIENNLLKLDISDVGAKPYSVILKAQKRYDGTTLNLIDSRNSNNNFYFSLDVNGKKVATDTLDFELISKTDSAIVLRHQFNSNQHIDFTYSLSKESYKIDFAVTTYGLNNSSSQLPVKIYWTNNIRAQEENREYERSYTTTYYKPINADTDYLSETSDQVTKKLDKEDVKWVSFKQRFFSASIINENYSFKNIEIKQENIDSSDIIKHMTLSADLPGVNIPQQTYKFWFYFGINNYKILEHFNIGLEDQIPLGWGPLRWINKWAVISFFNLLDSYHLNYGIIIILLTVVVRLVLFPLTYSSYVSQVKMQVLKPEIDAIKAKFGDKDQQKLQQEYMKLYKSAGVNPFGGCIPLILQIPIVFALFRFLPSAIELRQKSFLWVDDLSTYDAVIKLPFNVPFVGEHISLMCLLMTISTLIYTWLNNRTSGVTGQMRILGYIMPLLFLGILNSFPAGLNLYYLFSNIITFAQQAFIRIFISQDDIHKKIQDHKKKPSKKGKSLFQKKLEELAKQRR
;
A
#
# COMPACT_ATOMS: atom_id res chain seq x y z
N MET A 1 12.36 -13.13 -36.14
CA MET A 1 11.84 -13.47 -34.83
C MET A 1 10.66 -14.41 -35.00
N ASP A 2 10.69 -15.53 -34.31
CA ASP A 2 9.60 -16.51 -34.38
C ASP A 2 8.34 -15.95 -33.69
N LYS A 3 7.15 -16.11 -34.35
CA LYS A 3 5.87 -15.56 -33.84
C LYS A 3 5.61 -15.91 -32.37
N ASN A 4 5.98 -17.11 -31.93
CA ASN A 4 5.77 -17.56 -30.56
C ASN A 4 6.69 -16.88 -29.55
N THR A 5 7.91 -16.54 -29.95
CA THR A 5 8.87 -15.79 -29.13
C THR A 5 8.44 -14.31 -29.01
N THR A 6 7.94 -13.74 -30.11
CA THR A 6 7.40 -12.39 -30.12
C THR A 6 6.16 -12.29 -29.21
N ILE A 7 5.25 -13.27 -29.30
CA ILE A 7 4.07 -13.35 -28.42
C ILE A 7 4.49 -13.54 -26.96
N GLY A 8 5.50 -14.37 -26.68
CA GLY A 8 6.02 -14.58 -25.33
C GLY A 8 6.63 -13.30 -24.73
N ILE A 9 7.40 -12.54 -25.52
CA ILE A 9 7.98 -11.25 -25.12
C ILE A 9 6.87 -10.21 -24.92
N ILE A 10 5.89 -10.14 -25.86
CA ILE A 10 4.73 -9.25 -25.73
C ILE A 10 3.93 -9.61 -24.48
N PHE A 11 3.73 -10.87 -24.15
CA PHE A 11 3.02 -11.30 -22.93
C PHE A 11 3.79 -10.91 -21.65
N ILE A 12 5.10 -11.06 -21.63
CA ILE A 12 5.95 -10.62 -20.51
C ILE A 12 5.92 -9.09 -20.37
N VAL A 13 5.99 -8.36 -21.49
CA VAL A 13 5.88 -6.90 -21.52
C VAL A 13 4.47 -6.46 -21.09
N LEU A 14 3.41 -7.15 -21.53
CA LEU A 14 2.04 -6.87 -21.10
C LEU A 14 1.80 -7.16 -19.62
N ILE A 15 2.36 -8.24 -19.09
CA ILE A 15 2.34 -8.52 -17.63
C ILE A 15 3.09 -7.42 -16.89
N PHE A 16 4.21 -6.95 -17.45
CA PHE A 16 5.03 -5.91 -16.84
C PHE A 16 4.37 -4.52 -16.93
N VAL A 17 3.78 -4.19 -18.07
CA VAL A 17 2.97 -2.98 -18.27
C VAL A 17 1.70 -3.03 -17.42
N GLY A 18 1.02 -4.16 -17.36
CA GLY A 18 -0.11 -4.36 -16.45
C GLY A 18 0.32 -4.19 -15.00
N TRP A 19 1.46 -4.75 -14.60
CA TRP A 19 2.01 -4.57 -13.27
C TRP A 19 2.39 -3.10 -13.01
N SER A 20 3.04 -2.41 -13.95
CA SER A 20 3.39 -1.00 -13.82
C SER A 20 2.15 -0.10 -13.75
N MET A 21 1.08 -0.41 -14.50
CA MET A 21 -0.20 0.31 -14.42
C MET A 21 -0.91 0.13 -13.07
N PHE A 22 -0.74 -1.04 -12.43
CA PHE A 22 -1.32 -1.30 -11.10
C PHE A 22 -0.49 -0.77 -9.94
N PHE A 23 0.81 -0.47 -10.14
CA PHE A 23 1.75 -0.15 -9.05
C PHE A 23 2.52 1.16 -9.24
N GLN A 24 2.41 1.84 -10.38
CA GLN A 24 2.97 3.18 -10.56
C GLN A 24 1.90 4.26 -10.33
N PRO A 25 2.25 5.39 -9.68
CA PRO A 25 1.44 6.60 -9.74
C PRO A 25 1.37 7.07 -11.21
N ASN A 26 0.17 7.40 -11.65
CA ASN A 26 -0.13 7.78 -13.03
C ASN A 26 0.54 9.12 -13.37
N ASN A 27 1.67 9.09 -14.04
CA ASN A 27 2.25 10.25 -14.72
C ASN A 27 1.73 10.31 -16.16
N ASN A 28 0.48 10.61 -16.36
CA ASN A 28 -0.07 10.91 -17.68
C ASN A 28 -0.37 12.40 -17.81
N ASN A 29 0.66 13.21 -18.01
CA ASN A 29 0.55 14.47 -18.71
C ASN A 29 0.79 14.23 -20.19
N THR A 30 -0.22 13.75 -20.90
CA THR A 30 -0.25 13.79 -22.36
C THR A 30 -1.47 14.61 -22.78
N SER A 31 -1.24 15.89 -23.02
CA SER A 31 -2.14 16.76 -23.77
C SER A 31 -2.34 16.18 -25.18
N THR A 32 -3.49 15.60 -25.40
CA THR A 32 -3.96 15.31 -26.77
C THR A 32 -5.19 16.18 -27.03
N ASN A 33 -4.97 17.26 -27.74
CA ASN A 33 -6.03 17.99 -28.43
C ASN A 33 -6.69 17.04 -29.45
N SER A 34 -7.96 16.79 -29.30
CA SER A 34 -8.83 16.39 -30.40
C SER A 34 -10.15 17.14 -30.26
N ASN A 35 -10.26 18.15 -31.11
CA ASN A 35 -11.51 18.83 -31.42
C ASN A 35 -12.54 17.82 -31.92
N THR A 36 -13.68 17.77 -31.30
CA THR A 36 -14.94 17.42 -31.96
C THR A 36 -16.04 18.22 -31.31
N GLU A 37 -16.49 19.23 -32.03
CA GLU A 37 -17.69 20.01 -31.72
C GLU A 37 -18.91 19.10 -31.77
N GLN A 38 -19.68 19.07 -30.70
CA GLN A 38 -21.13 18.90 -30.79
C GLN A 38 -21.82 19.74 -29.72
N SER A 39 -22.43 20.80 -30.21
CA SER A 39 -23.29 21.71 -29.49
C SER A 39 -24.54 21.00 -28.95
N LEU A 40 -24.75 21.06 -27.65
CA LEU A 40 -26.09 20.96 -27.07
C LEU A 40 -26.24 22.06 -26.02
N ASN A 41 -27.04 23.04 -26.41
CA ASN A 41 -27.55 24.10 -25.54
C ASN A 41 -28.27 23.50 -24.32
N HIS A 42 -27.77 23.83 -23.13
CA HIS A 42 -28.60 23.77 -21.94
C HIS A 42 -28.44 25.08 -21.17
N ASN A 43 -29.59 25.78 -21.04
CA ASN A 43 -29.73 27.05 -20.36
C ASN A 43 -29.14 26.97 -18.94
N GLN A 44 -28.15 27.80 -18.69
CA GLN A 44 -27.75 28.17 -17.34
C GLN A 44 -28.71 29.21 -16.79
N GLU A 45 -29.59 28.83 -15.89
CA GLU A 45 -30.14 29.78 -14.93
C GLU A 45 -29.01 30.26 -14.00
N LYS A 46 -28.53 31.45 -14.30
CA LYS A 46 -27.69 32.22 -13.38
C LYS A 46 -28.56 32.68 -12.20
N ASN A 47 -28.53 31.93 -11.12
CA ASN A 47 -28.87 32.50 -9.83
C ASN A 47 -27.64 33.29 -9.34
N ASN A 48 -27.70 34.59 -9.60
CA ASN A 48 -26.89 35.60 -8.94
C ASN A 48 -27.23 35.60 -7.43
N LEU A 49 -26.40 34.88 -6.65
CA LEU A 49 -26.26 35.20 -5.23
C LEU A 49 -25.07 36.14 -5.14
N GLU A 50 -25.41 37.41 -4.99
CA GLU A 50 -24.47 38.48 -4.68
C GLU A 50 -23.64 38.09 -3.46
N SER A 51 -22.36 37.93 -3.67
CA SER A 51 -21.35 37.84 -2.61
C SER A 51 -21.15 39.25 -2.06
N ASN A 52 -21.97 39.64 -1.11
CA ASN A 52 -21.70 40.79 -0.26
C ASN A 52 -21.33 40.30 1.14
N THR A 53 -20.31 40.92 1.64
CA THR A 53 -19.73 40.90 2.98
C THR A 53 -18.59 39.92 3.18
N GLY A 54 -17.38 40.49 3.22
CA GLY A 54 -16.21 39.89 3.85
C GLY A 54 -16.54 39.49 5.28
N THR A 55 -17.02 38.27 5.45
CA THR A 55 -17.15 37.65 6.77
C THR A 55 -15.71 37.42 7.26
N ARG A 56 -15.22 38.30 8.13
CA ARG A 56 -14.11 38.00 8.99
C ARG A 56 -14.42 36.63 9.59
N ILE A 57 -13.62 35.60 9.22
CA ILE A 57 -13.64 34.33 9.91
C ILE A 57 -13.31 34.67 11.36
N LYS A 58 -14.31 34.57 12.23
CA LYS A 58 -14.14 34.74 13.67
C LYS A 58 -13.27 33.57 14.10
N HIS A 59 -11.99 33.83 14.28
CA HIS A 59 -11.10 32.84 14.88
C HIS A 59 -11.54 32.70 16.33
N GLY A 60 -12.25 31.63 16.62
CA GLY A 60 -12.65 31.31 17.98
C GLY A 60 -11.41 31.04 18.87
N SER A 61 -11.63 31.10 20.17
CA SER A 61 -10.61 30.69 21.15
C SER A 61 -10.32 29.20 21.04
N LEU A 62 -9.07 28.81 21.20
CA LEU A 62 -8.67 27.41 21.16
C LEU A 62 -8.56 26.83 22.57
N ILE A 63 -9.18 25.69 22.78
CA ILE A 63 -9.17 24.96 24.02
C ILE A 63 -8.41 23.65 23.79
N SER A 64 -7.34 23.41 24.55
CA SER A 64 -6.45 22.26 24.33
C SER A 64 -6.61 21.21 25.41
N ILE A 65 -6.57 19.93 24.99
CA ILE A 65 -6.26 18.77 25.83
C ILE A 65 -5.12 17.97 25.20
N GLU A 66 -4.32 17.34 26.02
CA GLU A 66 -3.19 16.58 25.53
C GLU A 66 -2.86 15.39 26.42
N ASN A 67 -2.22 14.38 25.81
CA ASN A 67 -1.61 13.26 26.52
C ASN A 67 -0.15 13.07 26.07
N ASN A 68 0.46 11.93 26.37
CA ASN A 68 1.84 11.64 25.97
C ASN A 68 2.02 11.52 24.44
N LEU A 69 0.98 11.19 23.68
CA LEU A 69 1.06 10.86 22.26
C LEU A 69 0.57 11.98 21.34
N LEU A 70 -0.48 12.69 21.75
CA LEU A 70 -1.10 13.72 20.94
C LEU A 70 -1.55 14.94 21.73
N LYS A 71 -1.70 16.07 21.02
CA LYS A 71 -2.35 17.28 21.48
C LYS A 71 -3.53 17.60 20.55
N LEU A 72 -4.70 17.80 21.13
CA LEU A 72 -5.91 18.21 20.43
C LEU A 72 -6.25 19.65 20.83
N ASP A 73 -6.30 20.54 19.84
CA ASP A 73 -6.85 21.88 19.97
C ASP A 73 -8.28 21.90 19.38
N ILE A 74 -9.24 22.37 20.16
CA ILE A 74 -10.66 22.45 19.81
C ILE A 74 -11.03 23.94 19.69
N SER A 75 -11.72 24.32 18.61
CA SER A 75 -12.27 25.68 18.46
C SER A 75 -13.57 25.81 19.26
N ASP A 76 -13.78 26.92 19.95
CA ASP A 76 -15.06 27.26 20.59
C ASP A 76 -16.15 27.56 19.53
N VAL A 77 -15.77 27.94 18.32
CA VAL A 77 -16.71 28.05 17.18
C VAL A 77 -16.87 26.66 16.55
N GLY A 78 -18.06 26.11 16.71
CA GLY A 78 -18.43 24.78 16.21
C GLY A 78 -18.01 23.63 17.13
N ALA A 79 -17.28 23.89 18.21
CA ALA A 79 -16.72 22.89 19.13
C ALA A 79 -15.97 21.75 18.40
N LYS A 80 -15.28 22.06 17.30
CA LYS A 80 -14.67 21.10 16.37
C LYS A 80 -13.17 20.96 16.56
N PRO A 81 -12.59 19.77 16.23
CA PRO A 81 -11.14 19.61 16.15
C PRO A 81 -10.53 20.64 15.19
N TYR A 82 -9.64 21.49 15.70
CA TYR A 82 -8.97 22.54 14.94
C TYR A 82 -7.55 22.16 14.54
N SER A 83 -6.83 21.53 15.46
CA SER A 83 -5.47 21.06 15.25
C SER A 83 -5.26 19.74 16.02
N VAL A 84 -4.63 18.76 15.37
CA VAL A 84 -4.26 17.49 15.99
C VAL A 84 -2.77 17.22 15.73
N ILE A 85 -1.98 17.38 16.76
CA ILE A 85 -0.52 17.21 16.71
C ILE A 85 -0.13 15.85 17.28
N LEU A 86 0.65 15.07 16.52
CA LEU A 86 1.27 13.83 17.01
C LEU A 86 2.66 14.15 17.56
N LYS A 87 2.81 14.11 18.89
CA LYS A 87 3.99 14.64 19.59
C LYS A 87 5.30 13.93 19.24
N ALA A 88 5.26 12.61 19.03
CA ALA A 88 6.45 11.80 18.73
C ALA A 88 6.78 11.75 17.22
N GLN A 89 5.99 12.42 16.38
CA GLN A 89 6.14 12.35 14.93
C GLN A 89 6.53 13.71 14.34
N LYS A 90 7.37 13.66 13.31
CA LYS A 90 7.77 14.86 12.56
C LYS A 90 7.41 14.69 11.10
N ARG A 91 7.20 15.80 10.41
CA ARG A 91 7.13 15.83 8.93
C ARG A 91 8.51 15.58 8.35
N TYR A 92 8.57 15.36 7.05
CA TYR A 92 9.83 15.19 6.31
C TYR A 92 10.80 16.38 6.43
N ASP A 93 10.28 17.59 6.67
CA ASP A 93 11.05 18.84 6.84
C ASP A 93 11.51 19.08 8.30
N GLY A 94 11.27 18.12 9.19
CA GLY A 94 11.61 18.20 10.62
C GLY A 94 10.62 19.00 11.48
N THR A 95 9.61 19.62 10.87
CA THR A 95 8.54 20.33 11.60
C THR A 95 7.60 19.36 12.31
N THR A 96 6.82 19.89 13.24
CA THR A 96 5.84 19.10 14.01
C THR A 96 4.76 18.54 13.08
N LEU A 97 4.46 17.24 13.23
CA LEU A 97 3.43 16.59 12.45
C LEU A 97 2.04 16.97 12.96
N ASN A 98 1.32 17.72 12.15
CA ASN A 98 -0.05 18.11 12.40
C ASN A 98 -0.98 17.35 11.44
N LEU A 99 -1.74 16.40 11.98
CA LEU A 99 -2.61 15.50 11.21
C LEU A 99 -3.89 16.21 10.73
N ILE A 100 -4.41 17.13 11.56
CA ILE A 100 -5.48 18.07 11.22
C ILE A 100 -4.95 19.47 11.50
N ASP A 101 -4.98 20.34 10.50
CA ASP A 101 -4.48 21.70 10.61
C ASP A 101 -5.44 22.67 9.93
N SER A 102 -6.42 23.16 10.69
CA SER A 102 -7.40 24.10 10.17
C SER A 102 -6.87 25.54 9.99
N ARG A 103 -5.62 25.82 10.41
CA ARG A 103 -4.97 27.12 10.13
C ARG A 103 -4.55 27.23 8.67
N ASN A 104 -4.01 26.12 8.14
CA ASN A 104 -3.40 26.08 6.81
C ASN A 104 -4.26 25.31 5.79
N SER A 105 -5.36 24.70 6.24
CA SER A 105 -6.27 23.97 5.38
C SER A 105 -7.72 24.17 5.84
N ASN A 106 -8.66 24.23 4.90
CA ASN A 106 -10.08 24.42 5.19
C ASN A 106 -10.73 23.12 5.70
N ASN A 107 -10.22 22.59 6.83
CA ASN A 107 -10.82 21.44 7.49
C ASN A 107 -12.09 21.85 8.22
N ASN A 108 -13.12 21.04 8.14
CA ASN A 108 -14.38 21.31 8.82
C ASN A 108 -15.02 20.02 9.33
N PHE A 109 -15.64 20.12 10.50
CA PHE A 109 -16.39 19.03 11.11
C PHE A 109 -17.62 19.61 11.80
N TYR A 110 -18.81 19.15 11.44
CA TYR A 110 -20.04 19.66 12.04
C TYR A 110 -21.20 18.68 11.93
N PHE A 111 -22.21 18.95 12.74
CA PHE A 111 -23.52 18.32 12.67
C PHE A 111 -24.55 19.31 12.12
N SER A 112 -25.47 18.80 11.33
CA SER A 112 -26.70 19.54 10.93
C SER A 112 -27.90 18.86 11.55
N LEU A 113 -28.61 19.58 12.37
CA LEU A 113 -29.78 19.09 13.11
C LEU A 113 -30.96 20.07 12.96
N ASP A 114 -32.15 19.56 13.20
CA ASP A 114 -33.35 20.39 13.23
C ASP A 114 -33.57 20.94 14.65
N VAL A 115 -33.70 22.28 14.76
CA VAL A 115 -34.02 22.96 16.01
C VAL A 115 -35.27 23.80 15.77
N ASN A 116 -36.41 23.38 16.32
CA ASN A 116 -37.70 24.05 16.18
C ASN A 116 -38.12 24.31 14.72
N GLY A 117 -37.90 23.32 13.80
CA GLY A 117 -38.24 23.42 12.39
C GLY A 117 -37.22 24.15 11.52
N LYS A 118 -36.08 24.56 12.09
CA LYS A 118 -34.97 25.19 11.36
C LYS A 118 -33.75 24.29 11.35
N LYS A 119 -33.14 24.08 10.17
CA LYS A 119 -31.85 23.40 10.06
C LYS A 119 -30.74 24.29 10.58
N VAL A 120 -29.99 23.78 11.55
CA VAL A 120 -28.86 24.45 12.18
C VAL A 120 -27.60 23.62 11.95
N ALA A 121 -26.53 24.27 11.48
CA ALA A 121 -25.20 23.68 11.35
C ALA A 121 -24.34 24.11 12.54
N THR A 122 -23.75 23.16 13.22
CA THR A 122 -23.01 23.44 14.48
C THR A 122 -21.72 24.20 14.27
N ASP A 123 -21.11 24.17 13.08
CA ASP A 123 -19.83 24.82 12.77
C ASP A 123 -19.91 26.39 12.83
N THR A 124 -21.10 26.95 12.84
CA THR A 124 -21.34 28.40 12.95
C THR A 124 -21.74 28.86 14.36
N LEU A 125 -21.93 27.91 15.28
CA LEU A 125 -22.37 28.17 16.64
C LEU A 125 -21.20 28.47 17.56
N ASP A 126 -21.35 29.45 18.44
CA ASP A 126 -20.43 29.73 19.52
C ASP A 126 -20.72 28.77 20.70
N PHE A 127 -19.71 28.08 21.21
CA PHE A 127 -19.79 27.16 22.34
C PHE A 127 -19.05 27.74 23.55
N GLU A 128 -19.64 27.61 24.70
CA GLU A 128 -19.04 27.99 25.98
C GLU A 128 -18.38 26.79 26.65
N LEU A 129 -17.22 27.02 27.27
CA LEU A 129 -16.51 26.00 28.06
C LEU A 129 -17.22 25.81 29.41
N ILE A 130 -17.90 24.67 29.59
CA ILE A 130 -18.60 24.32 30.84
C ILE A 130 -17.63 23.65 31.84
N SER A 131 -16.79 22.75 31.35
CA SER A 131 -15.88 22.02 32.21
C SER A 131 -14.61 21.68 31.44
N LYS A 132 -13.47 21.77 32.12
CA LYS A 132 -12.18 21.32 31.64
C LYS A 132 -11.42 20.63 32.75
N THR A 133 -10.98 19.40 32.48
CA THR A 133 -10.02 18.65 33.31
C THR A 133 -8.77 18.37 32.47
N ASP A 134 -7.77 17.69 33.02
CA ASP A 134 -6.57 17.29 32.29
C ASP A 134 -6.88 16.35 31.10
N SER A 135 -7.97 15.60 31.18
CA SER A 135 -8.32 14.55 30.20
C SER A 135 -9.67 14.73 29.51
N ALA A 136 -10.47 15.75 29.90
CA ALA A 136 -11.81 15.95 29.30
C ALA A 136 -12.18 17.44 29.20
N ILE A 137 -12.95 17.74 28.16
CA ILE A 137 -13.53 19.07 27.88
C ILE A 137 -15.01 18.89 27.58
N VAL A 138 -15.84 19.74 28.17
CA VAL A 138 -17.28 19.86 27.85
C VAL A 138 -17.54 21.26 27.35
N LEU A 139 -18.06 21.35 26.13
CA LEU A 139 -18.45 22.59 25.43
C LEU A 139 -19.93 22.58 25.20
N ARG A 140 -20.62 23.68 25.49
CA ARG A 140 -22.09 23.84 25.37
C ARG A 140 -22.45 24.99 24.46
N HIS A 141 -23.42 24.74 23.60
CA HIS A 141 -24.20 25.81 22.94
C HIS A 141 -25.63 25.82 23.47
N GLN A 142 -26.06 26.97 23.96
CA GLN A 142 -27.42 27.20 24.48
C GLN A 142 -28.32 27.81 23.39
N PHE A 143 -29.36 27.10 22.98
CA PHE A 143 -30.36 27.66 22.04
C PHE A 143 -31.39 28.52 22.75
N ASN A 144 -31.85 28.07 23.94
CA ASN A 144 -32.74 28.81 24.84
C ASN A 144 -32.64 28.18 26.25
N SER A 145 -33.44 28.68 27.21
CA SER A 145 -33.39 28.24 28.62
C SER A 145 -33.54 26.72 28.81
N ASN A 146 -34.23 26.02 27.90
CA ASN A 146 -34.53 24.59 28.03
C ASN A 146 -33.87 23.72 26.95
N GLN A 147 -33.19 24.32 25.99
CA GLN A 147 -32.61 23.62 24.84
C GLN A 147 -31.13 23.93 24.69
N HIS A 148 -30.29 22.91 24.74
CA HIS A 148 -28.85 23.06 24.51
C HIS A 148 -28.25 21.78 23.88
N ILE A 149 -27.03 21.92 23.40
CA ILE A 149 -26.20 20.82 22.88
C ILE A 149 -24.84 20.86 23.54
N ASP A 150 -24.38 19.70 24.02
CA ASP A 150 -23.08 19.51 24.66
C ASP A 150 -22.16 18.66 23.76
N PHE A 151 -20.94 19.13 23.57
CA PHE A 151 -19.86 18.37 22.95
C PHE A 151 -18.84 18.02 24.03
N THR A 152 -18.63 16.72 24.24
CA THR A 152 -17.70 16.21 25.24
C THR A 152 -16.56 15.49 24.55
N TYR A 153 -15.34 15.91 24.82
CA TYR A 153 -14.12 15.25 24.38
C TYR A 153 -13.37 14.69 25.59
N SER A 154 -12.92 13.44 25.48
CA SER A 154 -12.08 12.86 26.54
C SER A 154 -10.94 12.03 25.95
N LEU A 155 -9.78 12.09 26.60
CA LEU A 155 -8.52 11.59 26.11
C LEU A 155 -7.82 10.75 27.20
N SER A 156 -7.53 9.48 26.91
CA SER A 156 -6.77 8.61 27.81
C SER A 156 -5.28 8.91 27.73
N LYS A 157 -4.51 8.64 28.83
CA LYS A 157 -3.10 9.04 28.97
C LYS A 157 -2.16 8.51 27.87
N GLU A 158 -2.40 7.29 27.38
CA GLU A 158 -1.52 6.58 26.43
C GLU A 158 -2.33 6.00 25.27
N SER A 159 -3.12 6.86 24.59
CA SER A 159 -3.95 6.42 23.48
C SER A 159 -4.01 7.48 22.38
N TYR A 160 -4.11 7.01 21.14
CA TYR A 160 -4.49 7.83 19.97
C TYR A 160 -6.02 7.93 19.82
N LYS A 161 -6.78 7.30 20.72
CA LYS A 161 -8.23 7.35 20.76
C LYS A 161 -8.70 8.57 21.53
N ILE A 162 -9.64 9.32 20.99
CA ILE A 162 -10.36 10.43 21.62
C ILE A 162 -11.82 10.04 21.67
N ASP A 163 -12.37 9.82 22.87
CA ASP A 163 -13.81 9.63 23.03
C ASP A 163 -14.52 10.96 22.79
N PHE A 164 -15.59 10.92 22.02
CA PHE A 164 -16.36 12.09 21.62
C PHE A 164 -17.85 11.81 21.75
N ALA A 165 -18.56 12.65 22.47
CA ALA A 165 -20.00 12.53 22.62
C ALA A 165 -20.70 13.85 22.30
N VAL A 166 -21.82 13.75 21.60
CA VAL A 166 -22.75 14.85 21.33
C VAL A 166 -24.05 14.55 22.05
N THR A 167 -24.41 15.38 23.02
CA THR A 167 -25.66 15.23 23.79
C THR A 167 -26.56 16.41 23.55
N THR A 168 -27.77 16.14 23.10
CA THR A 168 -28.82 17.16 22.90
C THR A 168 -29.81 17.11 24.06
N TYR A 169 -30.25 18.28 24.52
CA TYR A 169 -31.22 18.43 25.57
C TYR A 169 -32.40 19.29 25.08
N GLY A 170 -33.62 18.76 25.27
CA GLY A 170 -34.85 19.48 24.92
C GLY A 170 -35.07 19.73 23.42
N LEU A 171 -34.27 19.11 22.54
CA LEU A 171 -34.39 19.29 21.09
C LEU A 171 -35.32 18.27 20.42
N ASN A 172 -36.02 17.46 21.19
CA ASN A 172 -37.01 16.51 20.68
C ASN A 172 -38.25 17.23 20.15
N ASN A 173 -38.31 17.46 18.86
CA ASN A 173 -39.53 17.97 18.23
C ASN A 173 -40.44 16.82 17.79
N SER A 174 -41.68 16.86 18.26
CA SER A 174 -42.70 15.84 17.97
C SER A 174 -43.06 15.71 16.47
N SER A 175 -42.59 16.60 15.63
CA SER A 175 -42.96 16.69 14.20
C SER A 175 -41.84 16.37 13.20
N SER A 176 -40.59 16.31 13.60
CA SER A 176 -39.52 16.04 12.65
C SER A 176 -38.70 14.82 13.05
N GLN A 177 -38.97 13.68 12.42
CA GLN A 177 -38.11 12.50 12.43
C GLN A 177 -36.89 12.69 11.47
N LEU A 178 -36.47 13.95 11.26
CA LEU A 178 -35.38 14.24 10.36
C LEU A 178 -34.06 13.71 10.94
N PRO A 179 -33.25 13.04 10.14
CA PRO A 179 -31.95 12.55 10.59
C PRO A 179 -31.01 13.70 10.95
N VAL A 180 -30.21 13.52 11.96
CA VAL A 180 -29.04 14.38 12.22
C VAL A 180 -27.98 14.00 11.19
N LYS A 181 -27.45 15.00 10.48
CA LYS A 181 -26.37 14.76 9.51
C LYS A 181 -25.02 15.15 10.10
N ILE A 182 -24.04 14.30 9.87
CA ILE A 182 -22.63 14.59 10.17
C ILE A 182 -21.90 14.91 8.88
N TYR A 183 -21.04 15.92 8.93
CA TYR A 183 -20.17 16.30 7.83
C TYR A 183 -18.73 16.40 8.32
N TRP A 184 -17.81 15.82 7.58
CA TRP A 184 -16.39 15.91 7.86
C TRP A 184 -15.61 16.14 6.58
N THR A 185 -14.88 17.24 6.53
CA THR A 185 -13.99 17.61 5.44
C THR A 185 -12.57 17.69 5.97
N ASN A 186 -11.64 16.98 5.31
CA ASN A 186 -10.23 17.05 5.66
C ASN A 186 -9.38 17.23 4.39
N ASN A 187 -8.62 18.31 4.36
CA ASN A 187 -7.60 18.58 3.37
C ASN A 187 -6.28 17.97 3.86
N ILE A 188 -5.92 16.86 3.27
CA ILE A 188 -4.79 16.05 3.68
C ILE A 188 -3.48 16.74 3.30
N ARG A 189 -2.70 17.13 4.31
CA ARG A 189 -1.37 17.72 4.11
C ARG A 189 -0.33 16.65 3.84
N ALA A 190 0.64 16.96 2.96
CA ALA A 190 1.80 16.11 2.75
C ALA A 190 2.63 15.99 4.04
N GLN A 191 2.91 14.77 4.45
CA GLN A 191 3.75 14.46 5.63
C GLN A 191 5.12 13.92 5.18
N GLU A 192 5.22 13.45 3.93
CA GLU A 192 6.40 12.82 3.34
C GLU A 192 6.98 13.67 2.20
N GLU A 193 8.29 13.55 1.95
CA GLU A 193 8.98 14.29 0.87
C GLU A 193 8.43 13.91 -0.51
N ASN A 194 8.23 12.62 -0.76
CA ASN A 194 7.63 12.15 -2.01
C ASN A 194 6.09 12.18 -1.94
N ARG A 195 5.52 13.31 -2.32
CA ARG A 195 4.07 13.58 -2.28
C ARG A 195 3.26 12.67 -3.17
N GLU A 196 3.75 12.37 -4.38
CA GLU A 196 3.03 11.49 -5.30
C GLU A 196 2.97 10.07 -4.76
N TYR A 197 4.08 9.62 -4.18
CA TYR A 197 4.12 8.32 -3.54
C TYR A 197 3.23 8.26 -2.29
N GLU A 198 3.21 9.32 -1.46
CA GLU A 198 2.29 9.44 -0.33
C GLU A 198 0.82 9.47 -0.81
N ARG A 199 0.52 10.24 -1.87
CA ARG A 199 -0.81 10.34 -2.48
C ARG A 199 -1.34 8.97 -2.93
N SER A 200 -0.47 8.12 -3.49
CA SER A 200 -0.82 6.78 -3.95
C SER A 200 -1.17 5.79 -2.83
N TYR A 201 -0.85 6.11 -1.58
CA TYR A 201 -1.23 5.36 -0.38
C TYR A 201 -2.33 6.04 0.42
N THR A 202 -2.77 7.24 0.01
CA THR A 202 -3.75 8.05 0.72
C THR A 202 -5.13 7.83 0.13
N THR A 203 -6.05 7.27 0.93
CA THR A 203 -7.43 6.98 0.49
C THR A 203 -8.39 6.86 1.67
N THR A 204 -9.69 6.95 1.38
CA THR A 204 -10.75 6.77 2.37
C THR A 204 -11.07 5.30 2.51
N TYR A 205 -10.93 4.77 3.74
CA TYR A 205 -11.39 3.44 4.15
C TYR A 205 -12.71 3.54 4.91
N TYR A 206 -13.53 2.49 4.84
CA TYR A 206 -14.76 2.40 5.61
C TYR A 206 -15.09 0.94 5.93
N LYS A 207 -15.81 0.72 7.04
CA LYS A 207 -16.21 -0.61 7.51
C LYS A 207 -17.71 -0.73 7.52
N PRO A 208 -18.32 -1.41 6.54
CA PRO A 208 -19.71 -1.85 6.66
C PRO A 208 -19.85 -2.81 7.86
N ILE A 209 -21.02 -2.79 8.52
CA ILE A 209 -21.25 -3.63 9.72
C ILE A 209 -21.20 -5.12 9.35
N ASN A 210 -21.77 -5.48 8.20
CA ASN A 210 -21.96 -6.87 7.77
C ASN A 210 -21.03 -7.29 6.62
N ALA A 211 -19.98 -6.54 6.33
CA ALA A 211 -19.04 -6.85 5.26
C ALA A 211 -17.59 -6.55 5.69
N ASP A 212 -16.64 -6.99 4.88
CA ASP A 212 -15.23 -6.67 5.09
C ASP A 212 -14.95 -5.18 4.89
N THR A 213 -13.84 -4.71 5.46
CA THR A 213 -13.34 -3.35 5.25
C THR A 213 -13.07 -3.12 3.78
N ASP A 214 -13.55 -1.98 3.25
CA ASP A 214 -13.39 -1.58 1.86
C ASP A 214 -12.83 -0.15 1.78
N TYR A 215 -12.42 0.29 0.59
CA TYR A 215 -11.79 1.59 0.39
C TYR A 215 -12.09 2.17 -1.00
N LEU A 216 -11.89 3.47 -1.16
CA LEU A 216 -11.94 4.13 -2.45
C LEU A 216 -10.66 3.87 -3.26
N SER A 217 -10.73 4.02 -4.59
CA SER A 217 -9.56 3.83 -5.46
C SER A 217 -8.42 4.77 -5.06
N GLU A 218 -7.25 4.22 -4.75
CA GLU A 218 -6.04 4.99 -4.38
C GLU A 218 -5.50 5.82 -5.54
N THR A 219 -5.70 5.35 -6.78
CA THR A 219 -5.08 5.89 -8.00
C THR A 219 -5.97 6.83 -8.81
N SER A 220 -7.27 6.89 -8.52
CA SER A 220 -8.19 7.78 -9.24
C SER A 220 -8.07 9.22 -8.74
N ASP A 221 -8.07 10.18 -9.66
CA ASP A 221 -7.97 11.60 -9.34
C ASP A 221 -9.17 12.09 -8.54
N GLN A 222 -10.36 11.62 -8.87
CA GLN A 222 -11.59 11.92 -8.17
C GLN A 222 -12.47 10.68 -8.05
N VAL A 223 -12.99 10.42 -6.85
CA VAL A 223 -13.92 9.31 -6.57
C VAL A 223 -15.00 9.75 -5.62
N THR A 224 -16.24 9.42 -5.95
CA THR A 224 -17.41 9.55 -5.07
C THR A 224 -18.07 8.20 -4.92
N LYS A 225 -18.36 7.79 -3.69
CA LYS A 225 -19.11 6.56 -3.38
C LYS A 225 -20.29 6.88 -2.47
N LYS A 226 -21.46 6.40 -2.84
CA LYS A 226 -22.69 6.47 -2.03
C LYS A 226 -23.04 5.08 -1.52
N LEU A 227 -23.33 4.99 -0.24
CA LEU A 227 -23.67 3.77 0.47
C LEU A 227 -25.07 3.94 1.10
N ASP A 228 -26.09 3.84 0.26
CA ASP A 228 -27.48 4.09 0.67
C ASP A 228 -28.15 2.87 1.33
N LYS A 229 -27.53 1.68 1.16
CA LYS A 229 -28.10 0.40 1.63
C LYS A 229 -27.26 -0.28 2.72
N GLU A 230 -26.11 0.28 3.05
CA GLU A 230 -25.16 -0.33 3.96
C GLU A 230 -24.97 0.56 5.19
N ASP A 231 -25.15 -0.03 6.36
CA ASP A 231 -24.80 0.60 7.62
C ASP A 231 -23.29 0.49 7.84
N VAL A 232 -22.64 1.60 8.16
CA VAL A 232 -21.17 1.67 8.31
C VAL A 232 -20.81 1.96 9.77
N LYS A 233 -19.81 1.22 10.27
CA LYS A 233 -19.32 1.35 11.65
C LYS A 233 -18.34 2.49 11.80
N TRP A 234 -17.40 2.62 10.86
CA TRP A 234 -16.38 3.66 10.87
C TRP A 234 -15.95 4.08 9.46
N VAL A 235 -15.45 5.32 9.37
CA VAL A 235 -14.80 5.88 8.18
C VAL A 235 -13.45 6.43 8.59
N SER A 236 -12.43 6.21 7.76
CA SER A 236 -11.05 6.61 8.00
C SER A 236 -10.46 7.33 6.79
N PHE A 237 -9.97 8.54 6.99
CA PHE A 237 -9.10 9.25 6.06
C PHE A 237 -7.67 8.80 6.32
N LYS A 238 -7.24 7.76 5.60
CA LYS A 238 -5.95 7.13 5.79
C LYS A 238 -4.91 7.77 4.88
N GLN A 239 -3.80 8.20 5.46
CA GLN A 239 -2.55 8.54 4.78
C GLN A 239 -1.61 7.33 4.78
N ARG A 240 -0.44 7.48 4.20
CA ARG A 240 0.55 6.40 4.14
C ARG A 240 0.87 5.82 5.52
N PHE A 241 1.20 6.67 6.49
CA PHE A 241 1.63 6.27 7.84
C PHE A 241 0.67 6.67 8.95
N PHE A 242 -0.35 7.46 8.65
CA PHE A 242 -1.25 8.05 9.64
C PHE A 242 -2.70 7.89 9.22
N SER A 243 -3.58 7.95 10.19
CA SER A 243 -5.02 7.93 9.95
C SER A 243 -5.76 8.90 10.83
N ALA A 244 -6.78 9.53 10.25
CA ALA A 244 -7.82 10.27 10.93
C ALA A 244 -9.12 9.51 10.70
N SER A 245 -9.65 8.87 11.74
CA SER A 245 -10.83 8.02 11.64
C SER A 245 -11.91 8.47 12.60
N ILE A 246 -13.18 8.31 12.20
CA ILE A 246 -14.34 8.46 13.08
C ILE A 246 -15.11 7.15 13.17
N ILE A 247 -15.36 6.73 14.40
CA ILE A 247 -16.03 5.48 14.72
C ILE A 247 -17.32 5.77 15.47
N ASN A 248 -18.44 5.25 15.02
CA ASN A 248 -19.70 5.33 15.71
C ASN A 248 -19.81 4.20 16.73
N GLU A 249 -20.05 4.52 18.00
CA GLU A 249 -20.07 3.53 19.08
C GLU A 249 -21.45 2.95 19.30
N ASN A 250 -22.48 3.79 19.43
CA ASN A 250 -23.84 3.38 19.82
C ASN A 250 -24.85 3.30 18.67
N TYR A 251 -24.49 3.81 17.48
CA TYR A 251 -25.31 3.74 16.27
C TYR A 251 -24.47 3.24 15.08
N SER A 252 -24.99 3.43 13.87
CA SER A 252 -24.28 3.28 12.61
C SER A 252 -24.44 4.54 11.77
N PHE A 253 -23.50 4.78 10.88
CA PHE A 253 -23.65 5.77 9.82
C PHE A 253 -24.54 5.21 8.72
N LYS A 254 -25.52 5.98 8.25
CA LYS A 254 -26.45 5.63 7.16
C LYS A 254 -26.37 6.65 6.04
N ASN A 255 -26.85 6.28 4.85
CA ASN A 255 -26.89 7.16 3.67
C ASN A 255 -25.56 7.92 3.47
N ILE A 256 -24.48 7.17 3.47
CA ILE A 256 -23.14 7.75 3.45
C ILE A 256 -22.76 8.19 2.05
N GLU A 257 -22.21 9.38 1.96
CA GLU A 257 -21.48 9.83 0.78
C GLU A 257 -20.04 10.16 1.18
N ILE A 258 -19.09 9.45 0.58
CA ILE A 258 -17.66 9.70 0.73
C ILE A 258 -17.08 10.12 -0.61
N LYS A 259 -16.28 11.20 -0.57
CA LYS A 259 -15.57 11.73 -1.74
C LYS A 259 -14.11 11.88 -1.43
N GLN A 260 -13.29 11.69 -2.43
CA GLN A 260 -11.89 12.09 -2.41
C GLN A 260 -11.49 12.65 -3.78
N GLU A 261 -10.61 13.64 -3.74
CA GLU A 261 -10.08 14.32 -4.92
C GLU A 261 -8.62 14.67 -4.70
N ASN A 262 -7.79 14.38 -5.70
CA ASN A 262 -6.39 14.78 -5.70
C ASN A 262 -6.30 16.31 -5.86
N ILE A 263 -5.45 16.93 -5.05
CA ILE A 263 -5.19 18.38 -5.12
C ILE A 263 -3.76 18.60 -5.58
N ASP A 264 -3.59 19.41 -6.59
CA ASP A 264 -2.28 19.84 -7.05
C ASP A 264 -1.88 21.15 -6.37
N SER A 265 -1.46 21.02 -5.11
CA SER A 265 -1.03 22.13 -4.25
C SER A 265 0.34 21.82 -3.66
N SER A 266 1.04 22.87 -3.23
CA SER A 266 2.36 22.74 -2.61
C SER A 266 2.35 21.96 -1.28
N ASP A 267 1.24 21.92 -0.56
CA ASP A 267 1.15 21.31 0.77
C ASP A 267 -0.01 20.31 0.92
N ILE A 268 -1.11 20.47 0.17
CA ILE A 268 -2.27 19.57 0.21
C ILE A 268 -2.17 18.53 -0.91
N ILE A 269 -2.29 17.25 -0.55
CA ILE A 269 -2.20 16.15 -1.52
C ILE A 269 -3.57 15.61 -1.92
N LYS A 270 -4.56 15.71 -1.03
CA LYS A 270 -5.91 15.18 -1.29
C LYS A 270 -6.97 15.90 -0.46
N HIS A 271 -8.14 16.11 -1.06
CA HIS A 271 -9.35 16.59 -0.38
C HIS A 271 -10.25 15.38 -0.12
N MET A 272 -10.68 15.20 1.13
CA MET A 272 -11.53 14.08 1.53
C MET A 272 -12.77 14.59 2.28
N THR A 273 -13.94 14.04 1.96
CA THR A 273 -15.20 14.40 2.61
C THR A 273 -16.02 13.18 2.99
N LEU A 274 -16.71 13.30 4.11
CA LEU A 274 -17.71 12.37 4.60
C LEU A 274 -19.00 13.14 4.87
N SER A 275 -20.12 12.62 4.38
CA SER A 275 -21.47 13.01 4.79
C SER A 275 -22.23 11.75 5.17
N ALA A 276 -22.91 11.73 6.31
CA ALA A 276 -23.67 10.58 6.77
C ALA A 276 -24.88 11.00 7.61
N ASP A 277 -25.89 10.14 7.64
CA ASP A 277 -27.07 10.30 8.45
C ASP A 277 -26.94 9.51 9.76
N LEU A 278 -27.43 10.11 10.83
CA LEU A 278 -27.60 9.54 12.17
C LEU A 278 -29.10 9.54 12.53
N PRO A 279 -29.54 8.75 13.51
CA PRO A 279 -30.90 8.83 14.00
C PRO A 279 -31.28 10.26 14.39
N GLY A 280 -32.51 10.65 14.13
CA GLY A 280 -33.03 11.96 14.55
C GLY A 280 -33.14 12.09 16.08
N VAL A 281 -33.30 13.29 16.57
CA VAL A 281 -33.47 13.56 18.02
C VAL A 281 -34.92 13.24 18.41
N ASN A 282 -35.15 12.09 19.04
CA ASN A 282 -36.48 11.56 19.34
C ASN A 282 -36.85 11.60 20.83
N ILE A 283 -35.87 11.81 21.69
CA ILE A 283 -36.03 11.81 23.16
C ILE A 283 -35.48 13.10 23.76
N PRO A 284 -35.96 13.54 24.93
CA PRO A 284 -35.57 14.80 25.56
C PRO A 284 -34.05 14.95 25.77
N GLN A 285 -33.36 13.85 26.02
CA GLN A 285 -31.91 13.81 26.12
C GLN A 285 -31.38 12.69 25.22
N GLN A 286 -30.83 13.05 24.05
CA GLN A 286 -30.26 12.12 23.07
C GLN A 286 -28.72 12.23 23.05
N THR A 287 -28.03 11.11 23.20
CA THR A 287 -26.55 11.09 23.15
C THR A 287 -26.08 10.25 21.97
N TYR A 288 -25.25 10.85 21.13
CA TYR A 288 -24.50 10.18 20.07
C TYR A 288 -23.08 9.99 20.56
N LYS A 289 -22.61 8.75 20.62
CA LYS A 289 -21.26 8.39 21.06
C LYS A 289 -20.39 7.99 19.89
N PHE A 290 -19.27 8.66 19.78
CA PHE A 290 -18.25 8.41 18.79
C PHE A 290 -16.90 8.31 19.48
N TRP A 291 -15.91 7.91 18.73
CA TRP A 291 -14.53 8.21 19.05
C TRP A 291 -13.74 8.47 17.77
N PHE A 292 -12.76 9.31 17.89
CA PHE A 292 -11.79 9.54 16.84
C PHE A 292 -10.54 8.70 17.10
N TYR A 293 -9.94 8.21 16.03
CA TYR A 293 -8.57 7.75 16.02
C TYR A 293 -7.73 8.76 15.24
N PHE A 294 -6.78 9.40 15.89
CA PHE A 294 -5.79 10.26 15.26
C PHE A 294 -4.41 9.73 15.60
N GLY A 295 -3.80 8.97 14.71
CA GLY A 295 -2.58 8.28 15.07
C GLY A 295 -1.86 7.59 13.93
N ILE A 296 -0.86 6.79 14.32
CA ILE A 296 0.01 6.04 13.43
C ILE A 296 -0.66 4.76 12.94
N ASN A 297 -0.39 4.37 11.69
CA ASN A 297 -0.84 3.10 11.11
C ASN A 297 0.08 1.96 11.54
N ASN A 298 0.08 1.63 12.83
CA ASN A 298 0.76 0.47 13.38
C ASN A 298 -0.21 -0.68 13.56
N TYR A 299 0.14 -1.86 13.05
CA TYR A 299 -0.75 -3.02 13.01
C TYR A 299 -1.25 -3.43 14.40
N LYS A 300 -0.37 -3.53 15.40
CA LYS A 300 -0.75 -3.93 16.77
C LYS A 300 -1.67 -2.93 17.45
N ILE A 301 -1.39 -1.63 17.27
CA ILE A 301 -2.20 -0.56 17.88
C ILE A 301 -3.61 -0.59 17.30
N LEU A 302 -3.74 -0.74 15.98
CA LEU A 302 -5.04 -0.78 15.30
C LEU A 302 -5.80 -2.07 15.59
N GLU A 303 -5.12 -3.23 15.60
CA GLU A 303 -5.71 -4.53 15.92
C GLU A 303 -6.28 -4.57 17.34
N HIS A 304 -5.67 -3.84 18.30
CA HIS A 304 -6.13 -3.77 19.69
C HIS A 304 -7.58 -3.30 19.85
N PHE A 305 -8.07 -2.46 18.93
CA PHE A 305 -9.46 -1.99 18.97
C PHE A 305 -10.50 -3.03 18.55
N ASN A 306 -10.10 -4.14 17.92
CA ASN A 306 -10.98 -5.26 17.52
C ASN A 306 -12.20 -4.87 16.67
N ILE A 307 -12.05 -3.87 15.80
CA ILE A 307 -13.11 -3.38 14.90
C ILE A 307 -12.69 -3.38 13.42
N GLY A 308 -11.56 -4.03 13.10
CA GLY A 308 -11.02 -4.11 11.75
C GLY A 308 -10.32 -2.85 11.25
N LEU A 309 -9.88 -1.94 12.16
CA LEU A 309 -9.08 -0.76 11.77
C LEU A 309 -7.73 -1.15 11.21
N GLU A 310 -7.16 -2.28 11.61
CA GLU A 310 -5.90 -2.82 11.08
C GLU A 310 -5.98 -3.19 9.60
N ASP A 311 -7.19 -3.40 9.07
CA ASP A 311 -7.40 -3.74 7.66
C ASP A 311 -7.05 -2.59 6.70
N GLN A 312 -6.95 -1.36 7.21
CA GLN A 312 -6.48 -0.21 6.41
C GLN A 312 -4.98 -0.27 6.09
N ILE A 313 -4.21 -1.13 6.77
CA ILE A 313 -2.79 -1.36 6.43
C ILE A 313 -2.74 -2.33 5.25
N PRO A 314 -2.10 -1.97 4.11
CA PRO A 314 -2.12 -2.78 2.89
C PRO A 314 -1.19 -3.99 3.01
N LEU A 315 -1.63 -5.05 3.69
CA LEU A 315 -0.88 -6.30 3.84
C LEU A 315 -0.98 -7.22 2.61
N GLY A 316 -1.75 -6.83 1.58
CA GLY A 316 -2.06 -7.67 0.43
C GLY A 316 -3.25 -8.59 0.67
N TRP A 317 -3.57 -9.43 -0.32
CA TRP A 317 -4.72 -10.34 -0.30
C TRP A 317 -4.30 -11.80 -0.03
N GLY A 318 -5.19 -12.60 0.55
CA GLY A 318 -5.03 -14.05 0.74
C GLY A 318 -3.67 -14.44 1.32
N PRO A 319 -2.85 -15.24 0.58
CA PRO A 319 -1.55 -15.71 1.06
C PRO A 319 -0.57 -14.59 1.43
N LEU A 320 -0.62 -13.44 0.73
CA LEU A 320 0.26 -12.30 1.00
C LEU A 320 -0.02 -11.68 2.36
N ARG A 321 -1.32 -11.50 2.68
CA ARG A 321 -1.75 -11.01 4.00
C ARG A 321 -1.30 -11.95 5.11
N TRP A 322 -1.45 -13.27 4.89
CA TRP A 322 -1.02 -14.28 5.85
C TRP A 322 0.51 -14.21 6.10
N ILE A 323 1.33 -14.13 5.03
CA ILE A 323 2.79 -14.00 5.14
C ILE A 323 3.13 -12.72 5.92
N ASN A 324 2.54 -11.57 5.56
CA ASN A 324 2.82 -10.31 6.24
C ASN A 324 2.40 -10.35 7.71
N LYS A 325 1.18 -10.81 8.02
CA LYS A 325 0.66 -10.85 9.39
C LYS A 325 1.46 -11.79 10.29
N TRP A 326 1.67 -13.03 9.87
CA TRP A 326 2.23 -14.09 10.73
C TRP A 326 3.75 -14.22 10.66
N ALA A 327 4.35 -13.91 9.51
CA ALA A 327 5.81 -14.01 9.38
C ALA A 327 6.48 -12.64 9.53
N VAL A 328 6.14 -11.67 8.69
CA VAL A 328 6.90 -10.40 8.62
C VAL A 328 6.65 -9.53 9.85
N ILE A 329 5.39 -9.19 10.16
CA ILE A 329 5.05 -8.32 11.30
C ILE A 329 5.46 -8.97 12.62
N SER A 330 5.22 -10.27 12.79
CA SER A 330 5.61 -10.99 14.02
C SER A 330 7.13 -10.98 14.21
N PHE A 331 7.91 -11.14 13.12
CA PHE A 331 9.36 -11.09 13.15
C PHE A 331 9.87 -9.67 13.45
N PHE A 332 9.31 -8.65 12.83
CA PHE A 332 9.61 -7.26 13.12
C PHE A 332 9.37 -6.94 14.59
N ASN A 333 8.19 -7.28 15.10
CA ASN A 333 7.83 -7.03 16.49
C ASN A 333 8.72 -7.76 17.50
N LEU A 334 9.14 -9.00 17.17
CA LEU A 334 10.07 -9.75 18.01
C LEU A 334 11.42 -9.05 18.10
N LEU A 335 11.96 -8.59 16.99
CA LEU A 335 13.30 -7.97 16.94
C LEU A 335 13.27 -6.51 17.42
N ASP A 336 12.16 -5.80 17.27
CA ASP A 336 11.97 -4.44 17.81
C ASP A 336 12.09 -4.43 19.35
N SER A 337 11.62 -5.49 20.01
CA SER A 337 11.74 -5.62 21.48
C SER A 337 13.21 -5.64 21.98
N TYR A 338 14.17 -5.96 21.10
CA TYR A 338 15.61 -5.90 21.39
C TYR A 338 16.25 -4.56 21.03
N HIS A 339 15.46 -3.57 20.60
CA HIS A 339 15.91 -2.24 20.20
C HIS A 339 16.98 -2.24 19.09
N LEU A 340 16.90 -3.20 18.18
CA LEU A 340 17.82 -3.31 17.04
C LEU A 340 17.52 -2.24 15.99
N ASN A 341 18.55 -1.80 15.27
CA ASN A 341 18.36 -0.92 14.13
C ASN A 341 17.54 -1.62 13.04
N TYR A 342 16.55 -0.93 12.45
CA TYR A 342 15.61 -1.52 11.50
C TYR A 342 16.26 -2.00 10.21
N GLY A 343 17.39 -1.42 9.79
CA GLY A 343 18.18 -1.96 8.68
C GLY A 343 18.73 -3.36 9.01
N ILE A 344 19.19 -3.58 10.26
CA ILE A 344 19.61 -4.91 10.74
C ILE A 344 18.42 -5.86 10.80
N ILE A 345 17.25 -5.41 11.24
CA ILE A 345 16.02 -6.21 11.25
C ILE A 345 15.66 -6.70 9.84
N ILE A 346 15.76 -5.83 8.82
CA ILE A 346 15.53 -6.20 7.41
C ILE A 346 16.56 -7.24 6.96
N ILE A 347 17.83 -7.09 7.31
CA ILE A 347 18.87 -8.05 6.96
C ILE A 347 18.60 -9.40 7.62
N LEU A 348 18.28 -9.43 8.91
CA LEU A 348 17.94 -10.66 9.64
C LEU A 348 16.69 -11.33 9.06
N LEU A 349 15.64 -10.56 8.74
CA LEU A 349 14.48 -11.08 8.02
C LEU A 349 14.88 -11.74 6.71
N THR A 350 15.77 -11.09 5.94
CA THR A 350 16.27 -11.63 4.68
C THR A 350 17.01 -12.94 4.89
N VAL A 351 17.86 -13.04 5.92
CA VAL A 351 18.57 -14.26 6.29
C VAL A 351 17.58 -15.38 6.61
N VAL A 352 16.58 -15.12 7.46
CA VAL A 352 15.56 -16.12 7.83
C VAL A 352 14.79 -16.61 6.61
N VAL A 353 14.30 -15.69 5.77
CA VAL A 353 13.59 -16.05 4.52
C VAL A 353 14.49 -16.91 3.62
N ARG A 354 15.76 -16.56 3.47
CA ARG A 354 16.71 -17.32 2.63
C ARG A 354 17.07 -18.68 3.22
N LEU A 355 17.10 -18.82 4.54
CA LEU A 355 17.29 -20.11 5.21
C LEU A 355 16.08 -21.02 5.02
N VAL A 356 14.87 -20.50 5.17
CA VAL A 356 13.61 -21.25 4.92
C VAL A 356 13.55 -21.74 3.46
N LEU A 357 14.00 -20.91 2.52
CA LEU A 357 14.00 -21.26 1.09
C LEU A 357 15.24 -22.08 0.66
N PHE A 358 16.21 -22.30 1.56
CA PHE A 358 17.47 -22.98 1.23
C PHE A 358 17.31 -24.38 0.60
N PRO A 359 16.44 -25.29 1.09
CA PRO A 359 16.25 -26.61 0.48
C PRO A 359 15.82 -26.52 -0.99
N LEU A 360 15.00 -25.53 -1.33
CA LEU A 360 14.53 -25.30 -2.69
C LEU A 360 15.62 -24.67 -3.57
N THR A 361 16.40 -23.74 -3.01
CA THR A 361 17.56 -23.14 -3.67
C THR A 361 18.61 -24.22 -3.99
N TYR A 362 18.86 -25.15 -3.06
CA TYR A 362 19.74 -26.30 -3.26
C TYR A 362 19.26 -27.21 -4.41
N SER A 363 17.98 -27.59 -4.40
CA SER A 363 17.39 -28.43 -5.46
C SER A 363 17.48 -27.76 -6.84
N SER A 364 17.21 -26.45 -6.89
CA SER A 364 17.31 -25.65 -8.11
C SER A 364 18.76 -25.58 -8.62
N TYR A 365 19.70 -25.33 -7.72
CA TYR A 365 21.13 -25.28 -8.09
C TYR A 365 21.63 -26.63 -8.65
N VAL A 366 21.27 -27.75 -8.01
CA VAL A 366 21.55 -29.09 -8.53
C VAL A 366 20.98 -29.28 -9.95
N SER A 367 19.74 -28.80 -10.17
CA SER A 367 19.10 -28.85 -11.50
C SER A 367 19.87 -28.04 -12.55
N GLN A 368 20.35 -26.83 -12.17
CA GLN A 368 21.19 -26.00 -13.05
C GLN A 368 22.51 -26.65 -13.39
N VAL A 369 23.21 -27.26 -12.42
CA VAL A 369 24.47 -28.00 -12.67
C VAL A 369 24.23 -29.19 -13.59
N LYS A 370 23.12 -29.92 -13.43
CA LYS A 370 22.74 -30.99 -14.37
C LYS A 370 22.56 -30.48 -15.79
N MET A 371 21.91 -29.31 -15.94
CA MET A 371 21.75 -28.67 -17.26
C MET A 371 23.10 -28.25 -17.87
N GLN A 372 24.02 -27.75 -17.05
CA GLN A 372 25.37 -27.39 -17.48
C GLN A 372 26.17 -28.61 -17.99
N VAL A 373 26.07 -29.74 -17.29
CA VAL A 373 26.71 -31.02 -17.71
C VAL A 373 26.13 -31.49 -19.05
N LEU A 374 24.87 -31.26 -19.33
CA LEU A 374 24.20 -31.61 -20.59
C LEU A 374 24.45 -30.61 -21.75
N LYS A 375 25.11 -29.48 -21.46
CA LYS A 375 25.33 -28.43 -22.47
C LYS A 375 26.00 -28.93 -23.77
N PRO A 376 27.06 -29.78 -23.76
CA PRO A 376 27.65 -30.28 -25.02
C PRO A 376 26.64 -31.04 -25.88
N GLU A 377 25.76 -31.85 -25.26
CA GLU A 377 24.72 -32.59 -25.98
C GLU A 377 23.62 -31.66 -26.52
N ILE A 378 23.25 -30.62 -25.74
CA ILE A 378 22.30 -29.58 -26.18
C ILE A 378 22.87 -28.83 -27.39
N ASP A 379 24.15 -28.45 -27.35
CA ASP A 379 24.82 -27.75 -28.45
C ASP A 379 24.92 -28.66 -29.70
N ALA A 380 25.18 -29.97 -29.54
CA ALA A 380 25.17 -30.94 -30.64
C ALA A 380 23.76 -31.07 -31.29
N ILE A 381 22.70 -31.13 -30.49
CA ILE A 381 21.33 -31.17 -31.00
C ILE A 381 21.01 -29.88 -31.73
N LYS A 382 21.42 -28.71 -31.20
CA LYS A 382 21.26 -27.42 -31.83
C LYS A 382 21.98 -27.34 -33.18
N ALA A 383 23.21 -27.82 -33.26
CA ALA A 383 23.97 -27.86 -34.51
C ALA A 383 23.31 -28.75 -35.56
N LYS A 384 22.67 -29.86 -35.14
CA LYS A 384 22.03 -30.82 -36.04
C LYS A 384 20.72 -30.32 -36.62
N PHE A 385 19.88 -29.66 -35.82
CA PHE A 385 18.55 -29.25 -36.24
C PHE A 385 18.46 -27.73 -36.56
N GLY A 386 19.40 -26.93 -36.05
CA GLY A 386 19.57 -25.52 -36.36
C GLY A 386 18.30 -24.68 -36.27
N ASP A 387 18.27 -23.62 -37.07
CA ASP A 387 17.08 -22.75 -37.17
C ASP A 387 16.02 -23.32 -38.15
N LYS A 388 16.25 -24.50 -38.72
CA LYS A 388 15.40 -25.08 -39.80
C LYS A 388 14.12 -25.73 -39.26
N ASP A 389 14.10 -26.28 -38.05
CA ASP A 389 12.93 -26.96 -37.50
C ASP A 389 12.88 -26.78 -35.95
N GLN A 390 12.35 -25.67 -35.52
CA GLN A 390 12.21 -25.31 -34.11
C GLN A 390 11.36 -26.30 -33.29
N GLN A 391 10.36 -26.95 -33.93
CA GLN A 391 9.53 -27.94 -33.24
C GLN A 391 10.30 -29.24 -32.96
N LYS A 392 11.07 -29.73 -33.92
CA LYS A 392 11.92 -30.91 -33.71
C LYS A 392 13.03 -30.60 -32.71
N LEU A 393 13.63 -29.42 -32.78
CA LEU A 393 14.67 -28.99 -31.82
C LEU A 393 14.13 -29.06 -30.38
N GLN A 394 12.93 -28.50 -30.13
CA GLN A 394 12.32 -28.55 -28.80
C GLN A 394 11.95 -29.98 -28.37
N GLN A 395 11.48 -30.81 -29.27
CA GLN A 395 11.19 -32.23 -28.99
C GLN A 395 12.44 -32.99 -28.59
N GLU A 396 13.56 -32.79 -29.30
CA GLU A 396 14.84 -33.45 -28.98
C GLU A 396 15.43 -32.97 -27.66
N TYR A 397 15.31 -31.65 -27.34
CA TYR A 397 15.68 -31.16 -25.99
C TYR A 397 14.84 -31.81 -24.89
N MET A 398 13.55 -31.96 -25.06
CA MET A 398 12.69 -32.62 -24.08
C MET A 398 12.98 -34.10 -23.94
N LYS A 399 13.35 -34.80 -25.05
CA LYS A 399 13.81 -36.20 -25.01
C LYS A 399 15.12 -36.33 -24.24
N LEU A 400 16.09 -35.44 -24.50
CA LEU A 400 17.38 -35.40 -23.79
C LEU A 400 17.17 -35.19 -22.29
N TYR A 401 16.41 -34.19 -21.88
CA TYR A 401 16.11 -33.90 -20.47
C TYR A 401 15.41 -35.07 -19.78
N LYS A 402 14.44 -35.71 -20.47
CA LYS A 402 13.75 -36.87 -19.94
C LYS A 402 14.67 -38.07 -19.78
N SER A 403 15.55 -38.36 -20.77
CA SER A 403 16.51 -39.46 -20.71
C SER A 403 17.58 -39.25 -19.62
N ALA A 404 17.99 -38.00 -19.40
CA ALA A 404 18.96 -37.60 -18.38
C ALA A 404 18.34 -37.48 -16.97
N GLY A 405 17.00 -37.58 -16.84
CA GLY A 405 16.31 -37.37 -15.54
C GLY A 405 16.45 -35.96 -15.01
N VAL A 406 16.51 -34.96 -15.90
CA VAL A 406 16.69 -33.57 -15.56
C VAL A 406 15.37 -32.81 -15.79
N ASN A 407 14.95 -32.05 -14.79
CA ASN A 407 13.78 -31.16 -14.94
C ASN A 407 14.26 -29.78 -15.44
N PRO A 408 13.92 -29.36 -16.66
CA PRO A 408 14.33 -28.05 -17.19
C PRO A 408 13.74 -26.89 -16.40
N PHE A 409 12.62 -27.08 -15.71
CA PHE A 409 11.97 -26.08 -14.86
C PHE A 409 12.52 -26.06 -13.43
N GLY A 410 13.39 -27.00 -13.06
CA GLY A 410 13.96 -27.08 -11.72
C GLY A 410 14.70 -25.80 -11.30
N GLY A 411 15.32 -25.11 -12.28
CA GLY A 411 16.04 -23.86 -12.06
C GLY A 411 15.19 -22.67 -11.69
N CYS A 412 13.90 -22.62 -12.07
CA CYS A 412 13.01 -21.49 -11.81
C CYS A 412 12.09 -21.68 -10.59
N ILE A 413 12.06 -22.87 -9.97
CA ILE A 413 11.19 -23.16 -8.81
C ILE A 413 11.40 -22.16 -7.66
N PRO A 414 12.64 -21.78 -7.25
CA PRO A 414 12.84 -20.80 -6.20
C PRO A 414 12.25 -19.44 -6.53
N LEU A 415 12.35 -19.01 -7.80
CA LEU A 415 11.80 -17.75 -8.25
C LEU A 415 10.26 -17.74 -8.08
N ILE A 416 9.58 -18.79 -8.51
CA ILE A 416 8.13 -18.90 -8.40
C ILE A 416 7.67 -18.86 -6.93
N LEU A 417 8.40 -19.55 -6.05
CA LEU A 417 8.07 -19.58 -4.63
C LEU A 417 8.43 -18.28 -3.90
N GLN A 418 9.43 -17.56 -4.40
CA GLN A 418 9.83 -16.26 -3.88
C GLN A 418 8.86 -15.16 -4.23
N ILE A 419 8.12 -15.26 -5.35
CA ILE A 419 7.16 -14.26 -5.82
C ILE A 419 6.17 -13.85 -4.71
N PRO A 420 5.46 -14.74 -4.01
CA PRO A 420 4.54 -14.35 -2.94
C PRO A 420 5.22 -13.58 -1.80
N ILE A 421 6.43 -13.98 -1.41
CA ILE A 421 7.19 -13.32 -0.33
C ILE A 421 7.59 -11.90 -0.75
N VAL A 422 8.08 -11.78 -1.97
CA VAL A 422 8.48 -10.48 -2.56
C VAL A 422 7.27 -9.55 -2.63
N PHE A 423 6.13 -10.01 -3.16
CA PHE A 423 4.91 -9.21 -3.22
C PHE A 423 4.37 -8.84 -1.83
N ALA A 424 4.48 -9.73 -0.85
CA ALA A 424 4.12 -9.43 0.53
C ALA A 424 4.96 -8.26 1.06
N LEU A 425 6.28 -8.30 0.88
CA LEU A 425 7.18 -7.23 1.32
C LEU A 425 6.98 -5.93 0.53
N PHE A 426 6.69 -6.01 -0.77
CA PHE A 426 6.33 -4.84 -1.60
C PHE A 426 5.09 -4.12 -1.11
N ARG A 427 4.16 -4.83 -0.51
CA ARG A 427 2.95 -4.23 0.08
C ARG A 427 3.19 -3.68 1.49
N PHE A 428 3.95 -4.39 2.30
CA PHE A 428 4.15 -4.04 3.71
C PHE A 428 5.22 -2.96 3.92
N LEU A 429 6.45 -3.14 3.41
CA LEU A 429 7.57 -2.24 3.72
C LEU A 429 7.33 -0.77 3.39
N PRO A 430 6.66 -0.42 2.26
CA PRO A 430 6.36 0.98 1.96
C PRO A 430 5.40 1.66 2.94
N SER A 431 4.56 0.90 3.64
CA SER A 431 3.56 1.40 4.60
C SER A 431 3.90 1.09 6.06
N ALA A 432 5.07 0.48 6.31
CA ALA A 432 5.53 0.18 7.66
C ALA A 432 6.02 1.46 8.36
N ILE A 433 5.23 1.94 9.33
CA ILE A 433 5.56 3.13 10.13
C ILE A 433 6.86 2.94 10.92
N GLU A 434 7.20 1.70 11.23
CA GLU A 434 8.40 1.30 11.95
C GLU A 434 9.69 1.71 11.24
N LEU A 435 9.65 1.80 9.90
CA LEU A 435 10.79 2.20 9.07
C LEU A 435 10.91 3.71 8.90
N ARG A 436 9.84 4.46 9.20
CA ARG A 436 9.77 5.89 8.97
C ARG A 436 10.76 6.65 9.83
N GLN A 437 11.58 7.49 9.18
CA GLN A 437 12.66 8.28 9.81
C GLN A 437 13.67 7.42 10.60
N LYS A 438 13.88 6.17 10.16
CA LYS A 438 14.92 5.30 10.71
C LYS A 438 16.09 5.22 9.75
N SER A 439 17.26 5.60 10.22
CA SER A 439 18.50 5.61 9.43
C SER A 439 19.21 4.26 9.44
N PHE A 440 19.89 3.95 8.33
CA PHE A 440 20.79 2.82 8.23
C PHE A 440 21.88 3.08 7.18
N LEU A 441 23.15 2.91 7.54
CA LEU A 441 24.33 3.24 6.73
C LEU A 441 24.28 4.74 6.32
N TRP A 442 24.20 5.02 5.02
CA TRP A 442 24.08 6.38 4.45
C TRP A 442 22.64 6.83 4.24
N VAL A 443 21.67 5.95 4.49
CA VAL A 443 20.25 6.22 4.30
C VAL A 443 19.70 6.87 5.55
N ASP A 444 19.14 8.07 5.44
CA ASP A 444 18.54 8.80 6.56
C ASP A 444 17.18 8.25 6.97
N ASP A 445 16.42 7.75 5.98
CA ASP A 445 15.07 7.21 6.17
C ASP A 445 14.83 5.97 5.30
N LEU A 446 14.73 4.79 5.94
CA LEU A 446 14.46 3.51 5.26
C LEU A 446 13.09 3.43 4.59
N SER A 447 12.16 4.30 4.96
CA SER A 447 10.81 4.33 4.39
C SER A 447 10.72 5.11 3.08
N THR A 448 11.73 5.90 2.73
CA THR A 448 11.81 6.66 1.48
C THR A 448 13.04 6.25 0.66
N TYR A 449 13.22 6.84 -0.52
CA TYR A 449 14.41 6.60 -1.34
C TYR A 449 15.61 7.41 -0.83
N ASP A 450 16.81 6.91 -1.09
CA ASP A 450 18.06 7.61 -0.80
C ASP A 450 18.54 8.40 -2.04
N ALA A 451 18.27 9.70 -2.10
CA ALA A 451 18.71 10.56 -3.20
C ALA A 451 20.17 11.01 -3.03
N VAL A 452 21.13 10.13 -3.28
CA VAL A 452 22.56 10.47 -3.18
C VAL A 452 23.00 11.44 -4.29
N ILE A 453 22.40 11.32 -5.47
CA ILE A 453 22.63 12.22 -6.60
C ILE A 453 21.28 12.80 -7.00
N LYS A 454 21.15 14.14 -6.90
CA LYS A 454 20.01 14.89 -7.47
C LYS A 454 20.37 15.34 -8.88
N LEU A 455 19.51 15.04 -9.83
CA LEU A 455 19.67 15.40 -11.22
C LEU A 455 19.01 16.76 -11.47
N PRO A 456 19.60 17.66 -12.28
CA PRO A 456 19.01 18.96 -12.60
C PRO A 456 17.87 18.87 -13.63
N PHE A 457 17.54 17.67 -14.10
CA PHE A 457 16.49 17.40 -15.09
C PHE A 457 15.86 16.05 -14.81
N ASN A 458 14.60 15.89 -15.24
CA ASN A 458 13.88 14.63 -15.11
C ASN A 458 14.30 13.65 -16.21
N VAL A 459 14.90 12.52 -15.81
CA VAL A 459 15.26 11.44 -16.73
C VAL A 459 14.08 10.50 -16.88
N PRO A 460 13.57 10.26 -18.10
CA PRO A 460 12.48 9.30 -18.31
C PRO A 460 12.75 7.95 -17.62
N PHE A 461 11.78 7.42 -16.88
CA PHE A 461 11.83 6.19 -16.09
C PHE A 461 12.69 6.23 -14.81
N VAL A 462 13.65 7.14 -14.68
CA VAL A 462 14.54 7.23 -13.50
C VAL A 462 14.09 8.33 -12.55
N GLY A 463 13.56 9.46 -13.09
CA GLY A 463 13.17 10.62 -12.30
C GLY A 463 14.29 11.64 -12.15
N GLU A 464 14.24 12.43 -11.08
CA GLU A 464 15.15 13.56 -10.79
C GLU A 464 16.25 13.20 -9.77
N HIS A 465 16.43 11.92 -9.46
CA HIS A 465 17.42 11.45 -8.48
C HIS A 465 17.93 10.06 -8.82
N ILE A 466 19.07 9.70 -8.25
CA ILE A 466 19.61 8.35 -8.27
C ILE A 466 19.75 7.87 -6.82
N SER A 467 19.07 6.78 -6.50
CA SER A 467 19.21 6.05 -5.26
C SER A 467 20.43 5.14 -5.32
N LEU A 468 21.38 5.32 -4.41
CA LEU A 468 22.56 4.46 -4.30
C LEU A 468 22.18 3.03 -3.89
N MET A 469 21.21 2.88 -2.98
CA MET A 469 20.73 1.57 -2.55
C MET A 469 20.12 0.79 -3.73
N CYS A 470 19.30 1.47 -4.56
CA CYS A 470 18.74 0.88 -5.78
C CYS A 470 19.84 0.54 -6.81
N LEU A 471 20.84 1.39 -6.96
CA LEU A 471 21.98 1.13 -7.86
C LEU A 471 22.76 -0.12 -7.42
N LEU A 472 23.10 -0.22 -6.14
CA LEU A 472 23.80 -1.39 -5.58
C LEU A 472 22.97 -2.67 -5.72
N MET A 473 21.66 -2.59 -5.47
CA MET A 473 20.73 -3.69 -5.71
C MET A 473 20.74 -4.12 -7.17
N THR A 474 20.70 -3.17 -8.10
CA THR A 474 20.73 -3.45 -9.55
C THR A 474 22.05 -4.08 -9.98
N ILE A 475 23.19 -3.53 -9.53
CA ILE A 475 24.52 -4.11 -9.80
C ILE A 475 24.60 -5.53 -9.27
N SER A 476 24.16 -5.78 -8.03
CA SER A 476 24.13 -7.13 -7.45
C SER A 476 23.27 -8.09 -8.27
N THR A 477 22.13 -7.62 -8.79
CA THR A 477 21.24 -8.42 -9.65
C THR A 477 21.86 -8.71 -11.01
N LEU A 478 22.59 -7.76 -11.60
CA LEU A 478 23.35 -7.98 -12.84
C LEU A 478 24.47 -8.99 -12.65
N ILE A 479 25.21 -8.92 -11.54
CA ILE A 479 26.22 -9.92 -11.18
C ILE A 479 25.58 -11.30 -11.02
N TYR A 480 24.43 -11.37 -10.32
CA TYR A 480 23.68 -12.62 -10.16
C TYR A 480 23.28 -13.20 -11.53
N THR A 481 22.73 -12.38 -12.40
CA THR A 481 22.34 -12.79 -13.76
C THR A 481 23.54 -13.29 -14.57
N TRP A 482 24.67 -12.60 -14.47
CA TRP A 482 25.89 -13.00 -15.16
C TRP A 482 26.41 -14.36 -14.68
N LEU A 483 26.48 -14.58 -13.35
CA LEU A 483 26.87 -15.85 -12.77
C LEU A 483 25.91 -16.98 -13.18
N ASN A 484 24.61 -16.70 -13.13
CA ASN A 484 23.58 -17.67 -13.45
C ASN A 484 23.58 -18.05 -14.95
N ASN A 485 23.80 -17.09 -15.84
CA ASN A 485 23.90 -17.33 -17.28
C ASN A 485 25.15 -18.17 -17.65
N ARG A 486 26.22 -18.09 -16.84
CA ARG A 486 27.38 -18.95 -17.00
C ARG A 486 27.11 -20.39 -16.60
N THR A 487 26.30 -20.60 -15.57
CA THR A 487 26.02 -21.93 -14.99
C THR A 487 24.82 -22.62 -15.63
N SER A 488 23.80 -21.89 -16.08
CA SER A 488 22.55 -22.48 -16.59
C SER A 488 22.52 -22.76 -18.10
N GLY A 489 23.57 -22.35 -18.83
CA GLY A 489 23.65 -22.59 -20.28
C GLY A 489 22.59 -21.83 -21.11
N VAL A 490 21.94 -20.83 -20.52
CA VAL A 490 20.94 -19.98 -21.20
C VAL A 490 21.63 -19.22 -22.34
N THR A 491 21.07 -19.30 -23.54
CA THR A 491 21.62 -18.67 -24.76
C THR A 491 20.54 -17.83 -25.47
N GLY A 492 21.00 -16.98 -26.39
CA GLY A 492 20.10 -16.21 -27.26
C GLY A 492 19.32 -15.12 -26.53
N GLN A 493 18.06 -14.93 -26.92
CA GLN A 493 17.20 -13.83 -26.47
C GLN A 493 16.92 -13.85 -24.96
N MET A 494 16.77 -15.04 -24.37
CA MET A 494 16.55 -15.19 -22.92
C MET A 494 17.74 -14.68 -22.09
N ARG A 495 18.96 -14.77 -22.60
CA ARG A 495 20.15 -14.20 -21.95
C ARG A 495 20.10 -12.68 -21.95
N ILE A 496 19.70 -12.07 -23.07
CA ILE A 496 19.58 -10.61 -23.21
C ILE A 496 18.49 -10.08 -22.27
N LEU A 497 17.33 -10.75 -22.24
CA LEU A 497 16.21 -10.40 -21.36
C LEU A 497 16.64 -10.40 -19.87
N GLY A 498 17.47 -11.36 -19.47
CA GLY A 498 18.02 -11.43 -18.12
C GLY A 498 18.82 -10.18 -17.70
N TYR A 499 19.45 -9.48 -18.63
CA TYR A 499 20.18 -8.21 -18.35
C TYR A 499 19.30 -6.97 -18.48
N ILE A 500 18.34 -6.96 -19.40
CA ILE A 500 17.43 -5.83 -19.59
C ILE A 500 16.52 -5.67 -18.37
N MET A 501 16.00 -6.76 -17.82
CA MET A 501 15.04 -6.71 -16.69
C MET A 501 15.59 -5.96 -15.45
N PRO A 502 16.81 -6.22 -14.94
CA PRO A 502 17.34 -5.46 -13.82
C PRO A 502 17.52 -3.96 -14.12
N LEU A 503 17.81 -3.60 -15.38
CA LEU A 503 17.92 -2.19 -15.77
C LEU A 503 16.55 -1.50 -15.83
N LEU A 504 15.50 -2.19 -16.27
CA LEU A 504 14.12 -1.68 -16.17
C LEU A 504 13.68 -1.52 -14.71
N PHE A 505 14.06 -2.48 -13.86
CA PHE A 505 13.79 -2.37 -12.42
C PHE A 505 14.52 -1.21 -11.76
N LEU A 506 15.70 -0.83 -12.22
CA LEU A 506 16.38 0.37 -11.73
C LEU A 506 15.49 1.60 -11.83
N GLY A 507 14.86 1.84 -12.99
CA GLY A 507 13.97 2.98 -13.18
C GLY A 507 12.76 2.95 -12.23
N ILE A 508 12.12 1.77 -12.09
CA ILE A 508 10.93 1.64 -11.26
C ILE A 508 11.26 1.74 -9.76
N LEU A 509 12.30 1.00 -9.31
CA LEU A 509 12.63 0.90 -7.89
C LEU A 509 13.47 2.07 -7.37
N ASN A 510 13.90 2.97 -8.25
CA ASN A 510 14.68 4.15 -7.89
C ASN A 510 13.94 5.07 -6.91
N SER A 511 12.62 5.19 -7.06
CA SER A 511 11.75 6.00 -6.19
C SER A 511 11.08 5.19 -5.06
N PHE A 512 11.44 3.91 -4.91
CA PHE A 512 10.91 3.06 -3.85
C PHE A 512 11.71 3.17 -2.55
N PRO A 513 11.12 2.79 -1.40
CA PRO A 513 11.79 2.81 -0.11
C PRO A 513 13.14 2.08 -0.11
N ALA A 514 14.15 2.73 0.48
CA ALA A 514 15.50 2.17 0.60
C ALA A 514 15.52 0.84 1.37
N GLY A 515 14.62 0.68 2.35
CA GLY A 515 14.46 -0.60 3.07
C GLY A 515 14.09 -1.78 2.17
N LEU A 516 13.30 -1.55 1.11
CA LEU A 516 12.99 -2.59 0.13
C LEU A 516 14.21 -2.92 -0.75
N ASN A 517 14.92 -1.91 -1.21
CA ASN A 517 16.14 -2.09 -2.00
C ASN A 517 17.23 -2.79 -1.17
N LEU A 518 17.33 -2.50 0.13
CA LEU A 518 18.20 -3.17 1.09
C LEU A 518 17.89 -4.67 1.20
N TYR A 519 16.61 -5.02 1.33
CA TYR A 519 16.17 -6.42 1.32
C TYR A 519 16.64 -7.15 0.07
N TYR A 520 16.47 -6.55 -1.11
CA TYR A 520 16.90 -7.16 -2.37
C TYR A 520 18.42 -7.29 -2.49
N LEU A 521 19.16 -6.27 -2.11
CA LEU A 521 20.61 -6.28 -2.10
C LEU A 521 21.15 -7.44 -1.26
N PHE A 522 20.72 -7.53 0.01
CA PHE A 522 21.15 -8.62 0.89
C PHE A 522 20.61 -9.98 0.47
N SER A 523 19.42 -10.04 -0.10
CA SER A 523 18.86 -11.24 -0.71
C SER A 523 19.78 -11.81 -1.80
N ASN A 524 20.35 -10.96 -2.66
CA ASN A 524 21.31 -11.36 -3.68
C ASN A 524 22.64 -11.81 -3.05
N ILE A 525 23.19 -11.05 -2.10
CA ILE A 525 24.44 -11.38 -1.40
C ILE A 525 24.34 -12.76 -0.71
N ILE A 526 23.25 -13.00 0.02
CA ILE A 526 23.02 -14.29 0.69
C ILE A 526 22.87 -15.41 -0.34
N THR A 527 22.21 -15.15 -1.47
CA THR A 527 22.11 -16.16 -2.55
C THR A 527 23.48 -16.50 -3.14
N PHE A 528 24.38 -15.52 -3.30
CA PHE A 528 25.77 -15.80 -3.72
C PHE A 528 26.48 -16.68 -2.71
N ALA A 529 26.36 -16.36 -1.41
CA ALA A 529 26.96 -17.16 -0.35
C ALA A 529 26.41 -18.59 -0.34
N GLN A 530 25.09 -18.75 -0.48
CA GLN A 530 24.45 -20.07 -0.58
C GLN A 530 24.93 -20.86 -1.81
N GLN A 531 25.03 -20.23 -2.98
CA GLN A 531 25.53 -20.91 -4.19
C GLN A 531 26.99 -21.27 -4.06
N ALA A 532 27.83 -20.39 -3.48
CA ALA A 532 29.23 -20.71 -3.22
C ALA A 532 29.37 -21.90 -2.26
N PHE A 533 28.59 -21.91 -1.18
CA PHE A 533 28.55 -23.01 -0.23
C PHE A 533 28.11 -24.31 -0.88
N ILE A 534 27.04 -24.30 -1.68
CA ILE A 534 26.55 -25.52 -2.37
C ILE A 534 27.61 -26.07 -3.33
N ARG A 535 28.38 -25.20 -4.01
CA ARG A 535 29.48 -25.63 -4.93
C ARG A 535 30.53 -26.46 -4.24
N ILE A 536 30.82 -26.23 -2.97
CA ILE A 536 31.82 -26.99 -2.22
C ILE A 536 31.40 -28.46 -2.07
N PHE A 537 30.09 -28.72 -1.97
CA PHE A 537 29.54 -30.06 -1.73
C PHE A 537 29.07 -30.78 -2.99
N ILE A 538 29.05 -30.13 -4.15
CA ILE A 538 28.56 -30.71 -5.40
C ILE A 538 29.71 -30.84 -6.39
N SER A 539 30.13 -32.07 -6.64
CA SER A 539 31.08 -32.41 -7.72
C SER A 539 30.32 -32.53 -9.04
N GLN A 540 30.86 -31.89 -10.10
CA GLN A 540 30.33 -32.04 -11.45
C GLN A 540 30.47 -33.49 -11.96
N ASP A 541 31.53 -34.17 -11.58
CA ASP A 541 31.79 -35.57 -11.96
C ASP A 541 30.74 -36.52 -11.37
N ASP A 542 30.33 -36.30 -10.12
CA ASP A 542 29.28 -37.10 -9.49
C ASP A 542 27.94 -36.89 -10.16
N ILE A 543 27.66 -35.66 -10.57
CA ILE A 543 26.43 -35.36 -11.33
C ILE A 543 26.49 -35.98 -12.71
N HIS A 544 27.65 -35.94 -13.39
CA HIS A 544 27.83 -36.58 -14.69
C HIS A 544 27.58 -38.07 -14.60
N LYS A 545 28.18 -38.75 -13.61
CA LYS A 545 27.94 -40.18 -13.34
C LYS A 545 26.47 -40.49 -13.12
N LYS A 546 25.77 -39.71 -12.27
CA LYS A 546 24.35 -39.89 -12.00
C LYS A 546 23.49 -39.71 -13.26
N ILE A 547 23.84 -38.79 -14.15
CA ILE A 547 23.14 -38.59 -15.43
C ILE A 547 23.36 -39.79 -16.35
N GLN A 548 24.60 -40.30 -16.48
CA GLN A 548 24.93 -41.45 -17.30
C GLN A 548 24.22 -42.73 -16.80
N ASP A 549 24.20 -42.93 -15.47
CA ASP A 549 23.49 -44.05 -14.86
C ASP A 549 21.96 -43.97 -15.08
N HIS A 550 21.42 -42.76 -15.09
CA HIS A 550 20.00 -42.57 -15.36
C HIS A 550 19.66 -42.85 -16.82
N LYS A 551 20.54 -42.50 -17.76
CA LYS A 551 20.39 -42.81 -19.19
C LYS A 551 20.43 -44.30 -19.49
N LYS A 552 21.20 -45.08 -18.71
CA LYS A 552 21.32 -46.53 -18.85
C LYS A 552 20.11 -47.30 -18.31
N LYS A 553 19.30 -46.68 -17.42
CA LYS A 553 18.11 -47.34 -16.86
C LYS A 553 16.96 -47.34 -17.88
N PRO A 554 16.39 -48.51 -18.20
CA PRO A 554 15.24 -48.56 -19.09
C PRO A 554 14.10 -47.72 -18.53
N SER A 555 13.52 -46.87 -19.36
CA SER A 555 12.41 -45.98 -19.00
C SER A 555 11.19 -46.80 -18.56
N LYS A 556 11.14 -47.19 -17.29
CA LYS A 556 9.94 -47.69 -16.65
C LYS A 556 9.16 -46.49 -16.15
N LYS A 557 8.25 -45.95 -16.95
CA LYS A 557 7.10 -45.25 -16.35
C LYS A 557 6.08 -44.77 -17.41
N GLY A 558 4.82 -45.08 -17.17
CA GLY A 558 3.69 -44.52 -17.86
C GLY A 558 3.68 -42.98 -17.79
N LYS A 559 3.06 -42.38 -18.78
CA LYS A 559 2.93 -40.93 -18.90
C LYS A 559 2.37 -40.34 -17.60
N SER A 560 2.95 -39.28 -17.09
CA SER A 560 2.45 -38.57 -15.93
C SER A 560 1.03 -38.06 -16.21
N LEU A 561 0.20 -37.89 -15.16
CA LEU A 561 -1.17 -37.34 -15.29
C LEU A 561 -1.20 -35.99 -16.02
N PHE A 562 -0.18 -35.16 -15.84
CA PHE A 562 -0.01 -33.89 -16.53
C PHE A 562 0.30 -34.08 -18.03
N GLN A 563 1.12 -35.04 -18.39
CA GLN A 563 1.41 -35.38 -19.81
C GLN A 563 0.21 -35.99 -20.53
N LYS A 564 -0.59 -36.83 -19.83
CA LYS A 564 -1.84 -37.35 -20.38
C LYS A 564 -2.84 -36.22 -20.67
N LYS A 565 -2.96 -35.27 -19.74
CA LYS A 565 -3.86 -34.12 -19.90
C LYS A 565 -3.41 -33.15 -21.00
N LEU A 566 -2.09 -32.95 -21.16
CA LEU A 566 -1.54 -32.16 -22.27
C LEU A 566 -1.74 -32.82 -23.63
N GLU A 567 -1.59 -34.14 -23.72
CA GLU A 567 -1.89 -34.91 -24.95
C GLU A 567 -3.39 -34.92 -25.27
N GLU A 568 -4.26 -34.98 -24.27
CA GLU A 568 -5.72 -34.86 -24.46
C GLU A 568 -6.10 -33.45 -24.97
N LEU A 569 -5.55 -32.40 -24.40
CA LEU A 569 -5.74 -31.02 -24.85
C LEU A 569 -5.20 -30.79 -26.28
N ALA A 570 -4.07 -31.42 -26.61
CA ALA A 570 -3.49 -31.35 -27.95
C ALA A 570 -4.30 -32.14 -28.99
N LYS A 571 -4.96 -33.22 -28.59
CA LYS A 571 -5.89 -33.99 -29.46
C LYS A 571 -7.23 -33.30 -29.67
N GLN A 572 -7.73 -32.51 -28.73
CA GLN A 572 -8.94 -31.73 -28.83
C GLN A 572 -8.79 -30.48 -29.74
N ARG A 573 -7.57 -30.09 -30.08
CA ARG A 573 -7.26 -28.97 -30.99
C ARG A 573 -6.92 -29.40 -32.43
N ARG A 574 -7.04 -30.66 -32.76
CA ARG A 574 -7.06 -31.19 -34.14
C ARG A 574 -8.48 -31.59 -34.54
#